data_61a9a8ad23ab3818ca0ab60901fca8bd
#
_entry.id   61a9a8ad23ab3818ca0ab60901fca8bd
#
_cell.length_a   1.000
_cell.length_b   1.000
_cell.length_c   1.000
_cell.angle_alpha   90.00
_cell.angle_beta   90.00
_cell.angle_gamma   90.00
#
_symmetry.space_group_name_H-M   'P 1'
#
loop_
_entity.id
_entity.type
_entity.pdbx_description
1 polymer ?
#
loop_
_entity_poly.entity_id
_entity_poly.type
_entity_poly.pdbx_seq_one_letter_code
_entity_poly.pdbx_strand_id
1 'polypeptide(L)'
;MPLIIEGKYKVTGKLGEGSFGKIFKGTNTNTGADVAIKIDKGEGGLLLKNEARMYQHFGVVSGIPRMRSFGTEGKFSYLVMDLLGKTLEDTRRTLGGRLALNVVILIGQQMIKRIEYLHRKGVIHRDIKPDNFIFGTENEKSVLSVVDFGLAKFYITPK
;
A
#
# COMPACT_ATOMS: atom_id res chain seq x y z
N MET A 1 -2.44 0.25 27.16
CA MET A 1 -1.31 1.01 26.58
C MET A 1 -1.44 1.04 25.06
N PRO A 2 -1.11 2.15 24.40
CA PRO A 2 -1.11 2.18 22.94
C PRO A 2 -0.06 1.21 22.38
N LEU A 3 -0.38 0.53 21.28
CA LEU A 3 0.58 -0.30 20.56
C LEU A 3 1.62 0.61 19.89
N ILE A 4 2.89 0.39 20.19
CA ILE A 4 4.01 1.11 19.58
C ILE A 4 4.92 0.08 18.92
N ILE A 5 5.14 0.22 17.63
CA ILE A 5 5.96 -0.67 16.81
C ILE A 5 7.34 -0.03 16.62
N GLU A 6 8.41 -0.82 16.75
CA GLU A 6 9.83 -0.36 16.73
C GLU A 6 10.11 0.80 17.71
N GLY A 7 9.36 0.93 18.79
CA GLY A 7 9.53 2.04 19.74
C GLY A 7 9.22 3.44 19.17
N LYS A 8 8.78 3.56 17.91
CA LYS A 8 8.59 4.85 17.22
C LYS A 8 7.30 4.99 16.43
N TYR A 9 6.61 3.92 16.06
CA TYR A 9 5.35 4.00 15.32
C TYR A 9 4.18 3.72 16.25
N LYS A 10 3.55 4.77 16.73
CA LYS A 10 2.36 4.68 17.59
C LYS A 10 1.12 4.40 16.75
N VAL A 11 0.45 3.29 17.00
CA VAL A 11 -0.84 2.96 16.35
C VAL A 11 -1.92 3.87 16.92
N THR A 12 -2.67 4.56 16.04
CA THR A 12 -3.67 5.57 16.42
C THR A 12 -5.09 5.21 16.02
N GLY A 13 -5.30 4.35 15.02
CA GLY A 13 -6.64 3.94 14.60
C GLY A 13 -6.61 2.82 13.56
N LYS A 14 -7.74 2.13 13.39
CA LYS A 14 -7.91 1.11 12.35
C LYS A 14 -8.35 1.80 11.05
N LEU A 15 -7.66 1.53 9.94
CA LEU A 15 -8.02 2.00 8.61
C LEU A 15 -8.86 0.97 7.84
N GLY A 16 -8.57 -0.32 8.02
CA GLY A 16 -9.27 -1.36 7.30
C GLY A 16 -8.77 -2.76 7.66
N GLU A 17 -9.33 -3.73 6.97
CA GLU A 17 -8.95 -5.13 7.07
C GLU A 17 -8.91 -5.68 5.64
N GLY A 18 -7.76 -6.20 5.25
CA GLY A 18 -7.55 -6.84 3.96
C GLY A 18 -7.52 -8.36 4.09
N SER A 19 -7.39 -9.04 2.96
CA SER A 19 -7.31 -10.50 2.88
C SER A 19 -6.14 -11.08 3.70
N PHE A 20 -5.13 -10.25 3.99
CA PHE A 20 -3.85 -10.69 4.56
C PHE A 20 -3.45 -9.91 5.81
N GLY A 21 -4.40 -9.33 6.54
CA GLY A 21 -4.11 -8.63 7.79
C GLY A 21 -4.94 -7.37 8.01
N LYS A 22 -4.68 -6.74 9.15
CA LYS A 22 -5.33 -5.48 9.55
C LYS A 22 -4.43 -4.31 9.21
N ILE A 23 -5.04 -3.23 8.72
CA ILE A 23 -4.34 -1.99 8.38
C ILE A 23 -4.72 -0.91 9.39
N PHE A 24 -3.72 -0.27 9.94
CA PHE A 24 -3.87 0.78 10.95
C PHE A 24 -3.24 2.09 10.47
N LYS A 25 -3.80 3.19 10.93
CA LYS A 25 -3.13 4.48 10.96
C LYS A 25 -2.16 4.50 12.12
N GLY A 26 -1.00 5.06 11.93
CA GLY A 26 -0.03 5.33 12.98
C GLY A 26 0.66 6.66 12.76
N THR A 27 1.41 7.07 13.77
CA THR A 27 2.24 8.29 13.72
C THR A 27 3.66 7.94 14.15
N ASN A 28 4.63 8.36 13.38
CA ASN A 28 6.04 8.28 13.78
C ASN A 28 6.31 9.32 14.88
N THR A 29 6.58 8.86 16.09
CA THR A 29 6.76 9.73 17.27
C THR A 29 7.99 10.63 17.19
N ASN A 30 8.98 10.27 16.36
CA ASN A 30 10.20 11.07 16.21
C ASN A 30 10.01 12.22 15.22
N THR A 31 9.13 12.06 14.21
CA THR A 31 8.98 13.03 13.12
C THR A 31 7.59 13.66 13.06
N GLY A 32 6.61 13.09 13.76
CA GLY A 32 5.21 13.50 13.67
C GLY A 32 4.50 13.04 12.38
N ALA A 33 5.20 12.35 11.48
CA ALA A 33 4.63 11.93 10.20
C ALA A 33 3.61 10.79 10.38
N ASP A 34 2.47 10.90 9.72
CA ASP A 34 1.47 9.83 9.65
C ASP A 34 1.93 8.70 8.72
N VAL A 35 1.61 7.47 9.09
CA VAL A 35 1.96 6.25 8.37
C VAL A 35 0.79 5.27 8.32
N ALA A 36 0.81 4.38 7.33
CA ALA A 36 -0.02 3.18 7.32
C ALA A 36 0.79 1.98 7.85
N ILE A 37 0.18 1.17 8.71
CA ILE A 37 0.81 0.02 9.34
C ILE A 37 -0.06 -1.20 9.05
N LYS A 38 0.46 -2.12 8.25
CA LYS A 38 -0.17 -3.42 7.98
C LYS A 38 0.38 -4.44 8.97
N ILE A 39 -0.51 -5.13 9.69
CA ILE A 39 -0.16 -6.14 10.71
C ILE A 39 -0.76 -7.47 10.32
N ASP A 40 0.07 -8.49 10.23
CA ASP A 40 -0.33 -9.87 10.04
C ASP A 40 -0.01 -10.69 11.30
N LYS A 41 -1.03 -11.37 11.83
CA LYS A 41 -0.91 -12.27 13.00
C LYS A 41 -0.83 -13.74 12.59
N GLY A 42 -0.76 -14.03 11.27
CA GLY A 42 -0.63 -15.39 10.75
C GLY A 42 0.74 -16.00 11.01
N GLU A 43 0.79 -17.32 11.05
CA GLU A 43 2.05 -18.05 11.22
C GLU A 43 3.03 -17.71 10.08
N GLY A 44 4.12 -17.04 10.45
CA GLY A 44 5.24 -16.73 9.57
C GLY A 44 5.13 -15.49 8.69
N GLY A 45 3.98 -14.78 8.63
CA GLY A 45 3.83 -13.52 7.88
C GLY A 45 4.31 -13.58 6.42
N LEU A 46 4.19 -14.74 5.76
CA LEU A 46 4.81 -15.01 4.46
C LEU A 46 4.36 -14.03 3.37
N LEU A 47 3.06 -13.70 3.34
CA LEU A 47 2.52 -12.77 2.36
C LEU A 47 2.99 -11.34 2.62
N LEU A 48 3.07 -10.93 3.89
CA LEU A 48 3.57 -9.62 4.26
C LEU A 48 5.07 -9.48 3.99
N LYS A 49 5.83 -10.58 4.20
CA LYS A 49 7.26 -10.65 3.82
C LYS A 49 7.44 -10.56 2.30
N ASN A 50 6.60 -11.23 1.52
CA ASN A 50 6.62 -11.11 0.07
C ASN A 50 6.31 -9.67 -0.37
N GLU A 51 5.30 -9.06 0.23
CA GLU A 51 4.92 -7.68 -0.03
C GLU A 51 6.07 -6.71 0.27
N ALA A 52 6.72 -6.83 1.42
CA ALA A 52 7.88 -6.04 1.80
C ALA A 52 9.04 -6.19 0.78
N ARG A 53 9.30 -7.42 0.33
CA ARG A 53 10.30 -7.69 -0.71
C ARG A 53 9.98 -6.96 -2.03
N MET A 54 8.70 -6.91 -2.42
CA MET A 54 8.29 -6.17 -3.62
C MET A 54 8.51 -4.67 -3.46
N TYR A 55 8.13 -4.08 -2.32
CA TYR A 55 8.40 -2.66 -2.06
C TYR A 55 9.89 -2.33 -2.08
N GLN A 56 10.75 -3.20 -1.52
CA GLN A 56 12.20 -3.04 -1.60
C GLN A 56 12.71 -3.07 -3.04
N HIS A 57 12.19 -4.00 -3.84
CA HIS A 57 12.58 -4.15 -5.25
C HIS A 57 12.19 -2.95 -6.11
N PHE A 58 11.02 -2.36 -5.88
CA PHE A 58 10.57 -1.18 -6.61
C PHE A 58 11.31 0.09 -6.19
N GLY A 59 11.72 0.18 -4.93
CA GLY A 59 12.35 1.37 -4.39
C GLY A 59 11.39 2.55 -4.24
N VAL A 60 11.95 3.77 -4.28
CA VAL A 60 11.17 5.01 -4.15
C VAL A 60 10.80 5.52 -5.54
N VAL A 61 9.51 5.47 -5.86
CA VAL A 61 8.96 5.90 -7.15
C VAL A 61 7.54 6.45 -6.98
N SER A 62 7.18 7.46 -7.75
CA SER A 62 5.81 8.00 -7.74
C SER A 62 4.80 6.94 -8.15
N GLY A 63 3.71 6.83 -7.39
CA GLY A 63 2.63 5.88 -7.62
C GLY A 63 2.84 4.49 -6.99
N ILE A 64 3.85 4.36 -6.12
CA ILE A 64 4.01 3.26 -5.18
C ILE A 64 4.36 3.87 -3.83
N PRO A 65 3.62 3.58 -2.74
CA PRO A 65 3.94 4.14 -1.42
C PRO A 65 5.33 3.67 -0.97
N ARG A 66 6.07 4.56 -0.33
CA ARG A 66 7.38 4.21 0.19
C ARG A 66 7.23 3.30 1.41
N MET A 67 7.91 2.17 1.40
CA MET A 67 8.09 1.36 2.58
C MET A 67 9.03 2.06 3.56
N ARG A 68 8.61 2.20 4.80
CA ARG A 68 9.38 2.83 5.89
C ARG A 68 10.08 1.81 6.75
N SER A 69 9.41 0.69 7.02
CA SER A 69 9.96 -0.40 7.82
C SER A 69 9.19 -1.70 7.59
N PHE A 70 9.86 -2.82 7.84
CA PHE A 70 9.26 -4.15 7.90
C PHE A 70 9.97 -4.96 8.98
N GLY A 71 9.22 -5.71 9.79
CA GLY A 71 9.79 -6.55 10.84
C GLY A 71 8.78 -7.48 11.49
N THR A 72 9.23 -8.08 12.57
CA THR A 72 8.42 -8.99 13.40
C THR A 72 8.57 -8.60 14.86
N GLU A 73 7.44 -8.49 15.56
CA GLU A 73 7.41 -8.29 17.00
C GLU A 73 6.54 -9.37 17.66
N GLY A 74 7.15 -10.19 18.50
CA GLY A 74 6.47 -11.31 19.16
C GLY A 74 5.84 -12.27 18.14
N LYS A 75 4.50 -12.30 18.08
CA LYS A 75 3.74 -13.23 17.25
C LYS A 75 3.17 -12.58 15.97
N PHE A 76 3.54 -11.37 15.64
CA PHE A 76 3.03 -10.69 14.43
C PHE A 76 4.15 -10.07 13.60
N SER A 77 3.93 -10.05 12.30
CA SER A 77 4.74 -9.30 11.34
C SER A 77 4.05 -7.97 11.02
N TYR A 78 4.84 -6.94 10.74
CA TYR A 78 4.34 -5.62 10.39
C TYR A 78 5.07 -5.03 9.19
N LEU A 79 4.37 -4.20 8.44
CA LEU A 79 4.89 -3.41 7.33
C LEU A 79 4.41 -1.97 7.51
N VAL A 80 5.35 -1.03 7.60
CA VAL A 80 5.08 0.41 7.72
C VAL A 80 5.37 1.09 6.40
N MET A 81 4.43 1.89 5.93
CA MET A 81 4.52 2.59 4.64
C MET A 81 3.89 3.98 4.72
N ASP A 82 4.07 4.77 3.69
CA ASP A 82 3.42 6.07 3.58
C ASP A 82 1.90 5.92 3.70
N LEU A 83 1.27 6.84 4.44
CA LEU A 83 -0.17 6.93 4.52
C LEU A 83 -0.70 7.51 3.21
N LEU A 84 -1.63 6.81 2.59
CA LEU A 84 -2.38 7.26 1.43
C LEU A 84 -3.80 7.67 1.81
N GLY A 85 -4.55 8.22 0.86
CA GLY A 85 -5.91 8.69 1.04
C GLY A 85 -6.96 7.61 0.80
N LYS A 86 -7.99 7.95 0.00
CA LYS A 86 -9.10 7.05 -0.33
C LYS A 86 -8.72 6.11 -1.47
N THR A 87 -9.27 4.89 -1.42
CA THR A 87 -9.19 3.98 -2.55
C THR A 87 -9.99 4.51 -3.75
N LEU A 88 -9.66 4.03 -4.93
CA LEU A 88 -10.44 4.33 -6.14
C LEU A 88 -11.89 3.83 -5.98
N GLU A 89 -12.09 2.69 -5.33
CA GLU A 89 -13.42 2.15 -5.07
C GLU A 89 -14.22 3.04 -4.09
N ASP A 90 -13.61 3.48 -2.99
CA ASP A 90 -14.26 4.40 -2.05
C ASP A 90 -14.62 5.73 -2.74
N THR A 91 -13.75 6.24 -3.58
CA THR A 91 -13.99 7.45 -4.36
C THR A 91 -15.16 7.27 -5.31
N ARG A 92 -15.21 6.15 -6.04
CA ARG A 92 -16.32 5.81 -6.94
C ARG A 92 -17.64 5.75 -6.17
N ARG A 93 -17.68 5.07 -5.03
CA ARG A 93 -18.89 4.96 -4.17
C ARG A 93 -19.35 6.32 -3.66
N THR A 94 -18.43 7.16 -3.19
CA THR A 94 -18.73 8.52 -2.71
C THR A 94 -19.36 9.39 -3.80
N LEU A 95 -18.99 9.15 -5.07
CA LEU A 95 -19.53 9.87 -6.24
C LEU A 95 -20.77 9.20 -6.87
N GLY A 96 -21.47 8.37 -6.12
CA GLY A 96 -22.72 7.74 -6.58
C GLY A 96 -22.53 6.58 -7.55
N GLY A 97 -21.35 5.95 -7.55
CA GLY A 97 -21.06 4.74 -8.33
C GLY A 97 -20.61 4.97 -9.77
N ARG A 98 -20.58 6.21 -10.22
CA ARG A 98 -20.18 6.59 -11.59
C ARG A 98 -19.09 7.67 -11.56
N LEU A 99 -18.19 7.62 -12.52
CA LEU A 99 -17.18 8.64 -12.76
C LEU A 99 -17.39 9.26 -14.13
N ALA A 100 -17.11 10.55 -14.27
CA ALA A 100 -17.15 11.21 -15.57
C ALA A 100 -16.09 10.61 -16.52
N LEU A 101 -16.38 10.54 -17.80
CA LEU A 101 -15.54 9.86 -18.79
C LEU A 101 -14.09 10.42 -18.81
N ASN A 102 -13.94 11.73 -18.75
CA ASN A 102 -12.62 12.37 -18.69
C ASN A 102 -11.82 11.95 -17.45
N VAL A 103 -12.48 11.78 -16.30
CA VAL A 103 -11.85 11.29 -15.06
C VAL A 103 -11.45 9.82 -15.21
N VAL A 104 -12.31 8.98 -15.81
CA VAL A 104 -11.99 7.56 -16.10
C VAL A 104 -10.76 7.44 -16.99
N ILE A 105 -10.65 8.28 -18.01
CA ILE A 105 -9.48 8.30 -18.91
C ILE A 105 -8.20 8.64 -18.14
N LEU A 106 -8.22 9.69 -17.32
CA LEU A 106 -7.05 10.11 -16.52
C LEU A 106 -6.63 9.05 -15.51
N ILE A 107 -7.59 8.42 -14.84
CA ILE A 107 -7.35 7.30 -13.92
C ILE A 107 -6.75 6.11 -14.67
N GLY A 108 -7.36 5.72 -15.79
CA GLY A 108 -6.90 4.61 -16.63
C GLY A 108 -5.46 4.79 -17.10
N GLN A 109 -5.10 6.00 -17.54
CA GLN A 109 -3.71 6.32 -17.91
C GLN A 109 -2.73 6.11 -16.75
N GLN A 110 -3.09 6.53 -15.53
CA GLN A 110 -2.23 6.32 -14.37
C GLN A 110 -2.13 4.82 -14.04
N MET A 111 -3.25 4.09 -14.01
CA MET A 111 -3.26 2.65 -13.74
C MET A 111 -2.34 1.89 -14.71
N ILE A 112 -2.47 2.15 -16.01
CA ILE A 112 -1.62 1.52 -17.04
C ILE A 112 -0.14 1.82 -16.78
N LYS A 113 0.21 3.07 -16.49
CA LYS A 113 1.60 3.47 -16.18
C LYS A 113 2.15 2.73 -14.95
N ARG A 114 1.33 2.52 -13.90
CA ARG A 114 1.75 1.75 -12.71
C ARG A 114 2.01 0.30 -13.07
N ILE A 115 1.09 -0.34 -13.81
CA ILE A 115 1.24 -1.74 -14.21
C ILE A 115 2.43 -1.91 -15.17
N GLU A 116 2.59 -1.01 -16.14
CA GLU A 116 3.77 -1.00 -17.01
C GLU A 116 5.08 -0.97 -16.20
N TYR A 117 5.15 -0.11 -15.18
CA TYR A 117 6.32 -0.03 -14.30
C TYR A 117 6.59 -1.36 -13.60
N LEU A 118 5.56 -2.01 -13.03
CA LEU A 118 5.71 -3.32 -12.39
C LEU A 118 6.24 -4.36 -13.38
N HIS A 119 5.68 -4.41 -14.59
CA HIS A 119 6.09 -5.34 -15.63
C HIS A 119 7.54 -5.10 -16.08
N ARG A 120 7.96 -3.86 -16.24
CA ARG A 120 9.36 -3.50 -16.53
C ARG A 120 10.33 -3.93 -15.41
N LYS A 121 9.84 -3.98 -14.17
CA LYS A 121 10.59 -4.53 -13.02
C LYS A 121 10.51 -6.06 -12.89
N GLY A 122 9.91 -6.74 -13.87
CA GLY A 122 9.79 -8.20 -13.89
C GLY A 122 8.77 -8.76 -12.93
N VAL A 123 7.79 -7.96 -12.49
CA VAL A 123 6.77 -8.32 -11.49
C VAL A 123 5.38 -8.25 -12.09
N ILE A 124 4.55 -9.25 -11.79
CA ILE A 124 3.10 -9.22 -12.01
C ILE A 124 2.37 -9.11 -10.68
N HIS A 125 1.32 -8.26 -10.65
CA HIS A 125 0.59 -7.93 -9.41
C HIS A 125 -0.33 -9.05 -8.94
N ARG A 126 -1.12 -9.63 -9.84
CA ARG A 126 -2.07 -10.74 -9.65
C ARG A 126 -3.34 -10.44 -8.83
N ASP A 127 -3.54 -9.18 -8.43
CA ASP A 127 -4.77 -8.74 -7.73
C ASP A 127 -5.16 -7.32 -8.16
N ILE A 128 -5.28 -7.09 -9.47
CA ILE A 128 -5.66 -5.78 -10.02
C ILE A 128 -7.15 -5.55 -9.81
N LYS A 129 -7.48 -4.55 -8.98
CA LYS A 129 -8.86 -4.12 -8.68
C LYS A 129 -8.87 -2.68 -8.17
N PRO A 130 -10.01 -1.97 -8.21
CA PRO A 130 -10.08 -0.57 -7.77
C PRO A 130 -9.68 -0.36 -6.31
N ASP A 131 -9.87 -1.36 -5.44
CA ASP A 131 -9.48 -1.29 -4.02
C ASP A 131 -7.94 -1.21 -3.84
N ASN A 132 -7.16 -1.71 -4.80
CA ASN A 132 -5.70 -1.72 -4.77
C ASN A 132 -5.07 -0.51 -5.47
N PHE A 133 -5.88 0.50 -5.78
CA PHE A 133 -5.42 1.82 -6.23
C PHE A 133 -5.91 2.88 -5.25
N ILE A 134 -4.97 3.65 -4.69
CA ILE A 134 -5.24 4.62 -3.63
C ILE A 134 -4.69 5.99 -4.05
N PHE A 135 -5.49 7.03 -3.88
CA PHE A 135 -5.07 8.40 -4.10
C PHE A 135 -4.12 8.87 -3.00
N GLY A 136 -3.18 9.73 -3.34
CA GLY A 136 -2.30 10.37 -2.36
C GLY A 136 -3.04 11.30 -1.41
N THR A 137 -2.30 11.81 -0.44
CA THR A 137 -2.77 12.81 0.53
C THR A 137 -2.18 14.20 0.19
N GLU A 138 -2.83 15.26 0.67
CA GLU A 138 -2.36 16.65 0.57
C GLU A 138 -1.90 17.06 -0.84
N ASN A 139 -0.60 17.24 -1.04
CA ASN A 139 -0.03 17.73 -2.30
C ASN A 139 -0.07 16.69 -3.43
N GLU A 140 -0.33 15.42 -3.13
CA GLU A 140 -0.36 14.31 -4.08
C GLU A 140 -1.77 13.74 -4.32
N LYS A 141 -2.83 14.49 -4.01
CA LYS A 141 -4.24 14.04 -4.12
C LYS A 141 -4.63 13.52 -5.50
N SER A 142 -3.96 13.98 -6.55
CA SER A 142 -4.20 13.52 -7.93
C SER A 142 -3.33 12.34 -8.36
N VAL A 143 -2.36 11.93 -7.52
CA VAL A 143 -1.48 10.79 -7.81
C VAL A 143 -2.17 9.50 -7.36
N LEU A 144 -2.36 8.58 -8.30
CA LEU A 144 -2.89 7.26 -8.02
C LEU A 144 -1.75 6.26 -7.82
N SER A 145 -1.71 5.66 -6.64
CA SER A 145 -0.71 4.65 -6.26
C SER A 145 -1.30 3.25 -6.30
N VAL A 146 -0.51 2.28 -6.77
CA VAL A 146 -0.82 0.86 -6.68
C VAL A 146 -0.26 0.29 -5.37
N VAL A 147 -1.04 -0.56 -4.70
CA VAL A 147 -0.73 -1.14 -3.37
C VAL A 147 -1.06 -2.63 -3.33
N ASP A 148 -0.72 -3.27 -2.22
CA ASP A 148 -1.02 -4.67 -1.90
C ASP A 148 -0.32 -5.67 -2.84
N PHE A 149 0.98 -5.83 -2.62
CA PHE A 149 1.83 -6.76 -3.37
C PHE A 149 1.93 -8.15 -2.71
N GLY A 150 1.06 -8.48 -1.76
CA GLY A 150 1.09 -9.78 -1.08
C GLY A 150 1.02 -10.97 -2.02
N LEU A 151 0.24 -10.86 -3.10
CA LEU A 151 0.11 -11.88 -4.14
C LEU A 151 1.05 -11.66 -5.34
N ALA A 152 1.81 -10.57 -5.38
CA ALA A 152 2.69 -10.27 -6.51
C ALA A 152 3.79 -11.31 -6.68
N LYS A 153 4.23 -11.51 -7.92
CA LYS A 153 5.23 -12.53 -8.27
C LYS A 153 6.21 -12.00 -9.32
N PHE A 154 7.48 -12.33 -9.15
CA PHE A 154 8.46 -12.20 -10.22
C PHE A 154 8.14 -13.19 -11.35
N TYR A 155 8.06 -12.72 -12.58
CA TYR A 155 7.97 -13.54 -13.79
C TYR A 155 9.27 -13.53 -14.59
N ILE A 156 10.14 -12.56 -14.28
CA ILE A 156 11.53 -12.53 -14.71
C ILE A 156 12.37 -12.58 -13.44
N THR A 157 13.27 -13.55 -13.32
CA THR A 157 14.16 -13.67 -12.17
C THR A 157 15.08 -12.45 -12.12
N PRO A 158 15.13 -11.69 -11.03
CA PRO A 158 16.11 -10.63 -10.87
C PRO A 158 17.52 -11.24 -10.97
N LYS A 159 18.35 -10.66 -11.83
CA LYS A 159 19.78 -11.03 -11.91
C LYS A 159 20.53 -10.53 -10.68
#